data_6c47d73deecda2addddf0993af79336f
#
_entry.id   6c47d73deecda2addddf0993af79336f
#
_cell.length_a   1.000
_cell.length_b   1.000
_cell.length_c   1.000
_cell.angle_alpha   90.00
_cell.angle_beta   90.00
_cell.angle_gamma   90.00
#
_symmetry.space_group_name_H-M   'P 1'
#
loop_
_entity.id
_entity.type
_entity.pdbx_description
1 polymer ?
#
loop_
_entity_poly.entity_id
_entity_poly.type
_entity_poly.pdbx_seq_one_letter_code
_entity_poly.pdbx_strand_id
1 'polypeptide(L)'
;MSDAPFPAFTIRQSDLASLVAESRLGDYPVAVRTTREVVSGGFANHSAYPNTWTVYFLVDGQWALVESTRGLRREWSSLDRLEKWLRRCGFRFFWVRNDIDFAETPGEDAVEEEAG
;
A
#
# COMPACT_ATOMS: atom_id res chain seq x y z
N MET A 1 -1.87 -20.33 -6.98
CA MET A 1 -1.81 -18.98 -7.24
C MET A 1 -1.76 -18.14 -6.00
N SER A 2 -1.12 -17.12 -6.13
CA SER A 2 -0.95 -16.30 -5.02
C SER A 2 -2.06 -15.31 -4.89
N ASP A 3 -2.56 -15.21 -3.76
CA ASP A 3 -3.62 -14.30 -3.52
C ASP A 3 -3.09 -13.01 -3.02
N ALA A 4 -3.88 -11.97 -3.19
CA ALA A 4 -3.57 -10.71 -2.60
C ALA A 4 -3.48 -10.90 -1.09
N PRO A 5 -2.54 -10.23 -0.45
CA PRO A 5 -2.50 -10.32 1.00
C PRO A 5 -3.78 -9.80 1.62
N PHE A 6 -4.20 -10.49 2.65
CA PHE A 6 -5.36 -10.10 3.42
C PHE A 6 -4.89 -9.67 4.78
N PRO A 7 -5.18 -8.46 5.21
CA PRO A 7 -4.70 -8.03 6.52
C PRO A 7 -5.46 -8.77 7.62
N ALA A 8 -4.71 -9.46 8.46
CA ALA A 8 -5.27 -10.11 9.62
C ALA A 8 -5.42 -9.13 10.78
N PHE A 9 -4.62 -8.08 10.78
CA PHE A 9 -4.67 -7.09 11.84
C PHE A 9 -3.95 -5.84 11.33
N THR A 10 -3.93 -4.81 12.15
CA THR A 10 -3.26 -3.57 11.79
C THR A 10 -2.12 -3.31 12.74
N ILE A 11 -1.11 -2.63 12.23
CA ILE A 11 -0.01 -2.14 13.05
C ILE A 11 0.11 -0.65 12.82
N ARG A 12 0.73 0.02 13.78
CA ARG A 12 0.99 1.43 13.63
C ARG A 12 2.33 1.62 12.98
N GLN A 13 2.43 2.71 12.26
CA GLN A 13 3.70 3.06 11.64
C GLN A 13 4.81 3.09 12.68
N SER A 14 4.50 3.54 13.89
CA SER A 14 5.49 3.64 14.94
C SER A 14 5.95 2.28 15.45
N ASP A 15 5.24 1.21 15.13
CA ASP A 15 5.64 -0.12 15.59
C ASP A 15 6.73 -0.74 14.73
N LEU A 16 6.99 -0.18 13.55
CA LEU A 16 7.88 -0.85 12.60
C LEU A 16 9.29 -1.01 13.12
N ALA A 17 9.81 0.00 13.80
CA ALA A 17 11.18 -0.08 14.29
C ALA A 17 11.35 -1.24 15.27
N SER A 18 10.40 -1.42 16.18
CA SER A 18 10.45 -2.53 17.12
C SER A 18 10.31 -3.87 16.42
N LEU A 19 9.41 -3.95 15.47
CA LEU A 19 9.20 -5.20 14.75
C LEU A 19 10.45 -5.61 13.98
N VAL A 20 11.14 -4.64 13.39
CA VAL A 20 12.38 -4.94 12.70
C VAL A 20 13.44 -5.38 13.71
N ALA A 21 13.56 -4.67 14.82
CA ALA A 21 14.57 -5.00 15.82
C ALA A 21 14.34 -6.38 16.42
N GLU A 22 13.10 -6.81 16.51
CA GLU A 22 12.76 -8.11 17.06
C GLU A 22 12.70 -9.22 16.02
N SER A 23 13.05 -8.91 14.78
CA SER A 23 13.05 -9.87 13.67
C SER A 23 11.69 -10.52 13.46
N ARG A 24 10.64 -9.75 13.63
CA ARG A 24 9.30 -10.26 13.51
C ARG A 24 8.68 -10.03 12.15
N LEU A 25 9.36 -9.27 11.29
CA LEU A 25 8.89 -9.08 9.92
C LEU A 25 9.47 -10.15 9.03
N GLY A 26 8.60 -10.85 8.32
CA GLY A 26 9.03 -11.86 7.38
C GLY A 26 8.92 -11.34 5.98
N ASP A 27 9.69 -11.93 5.07
CA ASP A 27 9.62 -11.63 3.66
C ASP A 27 9.73 -10.11 3.42
N TYR A 28 9.21 -9.66 2.29
CA TYR A 28 9.27 -8.26 1.92
C TYR A 28 7.88 -7.66 2.02
N PRO A 29 7.81 -6.36 2.30
CA PRO A 29 6.51 -5.71 2.30
C PRO A 29 5.91 -5.73 0.91
N VAL A 30 4.60 -5.60 0.84
CA VAL A 30 3.86 -5.63 -0.41
C VAL A 30 3.11 -4.32 -0.57
N ALA A 31 3.44 -3.59 -1.62
CA ALA A 31 2.70 -2.38 -1.97
C ALA A 31 1.51 -2.79 -2.81
N VAL A 32 0.33 -2.36 -2.41
CA VAL A 32 -0.91 -2.77 -3.05
C VAL A 32 -1.66 -1.55 -3.53
N ARG A 33 -2.00 -1.54 -4.80
CA ARG A 33 -2.84 -0.48 -5.34
C ARG A 33 -4.27 -0.76 -4.96
N THR A 34 -4.96 0.24 -4.46
CA THR A 34 -6.27 0.04 -3.92
C THR A 34 -7.14 1.27 -4.17
N THR A 35 -8.43 1.10 -3.97
CA THR A 35 -9.36 2.22 -4.05
C THR A 35 -9.17 3.08 -2.81
N ARG A 36 -9.18 4.38 -3.01
CA ARG A 36 -8.98 5.32 -1.92
C ARG A 36 -10.08 5.17 -0.88
N GLU A 37 -9.69 5.01 0.35
CA GLU A 37 -10.63 4.99 1.46
C GLU A 37 -10.51 6.23 2.32
N VAL A 38 -9.33 6.82 2.36
CA VAL A 38 -9.07 7.94 3.24
C VAL A 38 -9.31 9.21 2.45
N VAL A 39 -10.24 10.01 2.91
CA VAL A 39 -10.55 11.28 2.29
C VAL A 39 -9.89 12.37 3.10
N SER A 40 -8.96 13.06 2.49
CA SER A 40 -8.34 14.21 3.14
C SER A 40 -8.15 15.25 2.07
N GLY A 41 -8.38 16.48 2.42
CA GLY A 41 -8.18 17.57 1.49
C GLY A 41 -9.34 17.83 0.56
N GLY A 42 -10.45 17.16 0.73
CA GLY A 42 -11.66 17.52 0.05
C GLY A 42 -11.96 16.67 -1.18
N PHE A 43 -13.05 17.05 -1.81
CA PHE A 43 -13.63 16.23 -2.89
C PHE A 43 -12.78 16.21 -4.14
N ALA A 44 -12.10 17.29 -4.42
CA ALA A 44 -11.34 17.38 -5.65
C ALA A 44 -10.24 16.31 -5.69
N ASN A 45 -9.59 16.10 -4.56
CA ASN A 45 -8.55 15.08 -4.49
C ASN A 45 -9.12 13.70 -4.67
N HIS A 46 -10.26 13.45 -4.06
CA HIS A 46 -10.88 12.14 -4.18
C HIS A 46 -11.29 11.86 -5.62
N SER A 47 -11.86 12.84 -6.29
CA SER A 47 -12.27 12.67 -7.68
C SER A 47 -11.09 12.48 -8.61
N ALA A 48 -10.05 13.27 -8.40
CA ALA A 48 -8.90 13.25 -9.30
C ALA A 48 -8.05 12.02 -9.11
N TYR A 49 -7.99 11.50 -7.88
CA TYR A 49 -7.11 10.38 -7.56
C TYR A 49 -7.89 9.32 -6.80
N PRO A 50 -8.69 8.55 -7.55
CA PRO A 50 -9.55 7.56 -6.88
C PRO A 50 -8.78 6.37 -6.33
N ASN A 51 -7.56 6.17 -6.78
CA ASN A 51 -6.76 5.03 -6.34
C ASN A 51 -5.55 5.51 -5.58
N THR A 52 -5.17 4.73 -4.60
CA THR A 52 -4.00 5.01 -3.79
C THR A 52 -3.19 3.73 -3.64
N TRP A 53 -2.08 3.85 -2.95
CA TRP A 53 -1.24 2.71 -2.63
C TRP A 53 -1.24 2.52 -1.13
N THR A 54 -1.29 1.28 -0.68
CA THR A 54 -1.10 0.96 0.72
C THR A 54 -0.03 -0.12 0.80
N VAL A 55 0.39 -0.47 2.00
CA VAL A 55 1.45 -1.44 2.15
C VAL A 55 1.08 -2.43 3.26
N TYR A 56 1.40 -3.69 3.02
CA TYR A 56 1.18 -4.75 3.99
C TYR A 56 2.53 -5.31 4.38
N PHE A 57 2.67 -5.60 5.66
CA PHE A 57 3.87 -6.24 6.19
C PHE A 57 3.51 -7.61 6.74
N LEU A 58 4.42 -8.55 6.55
CA LEU A 58 4.21 -9.88 7.10
C LEU A 58 4.80 -9.91 8.51
N VAL A 59 3.93 -9.95 9.52
CA VAL A 59 4.33 -9.87 10.92
C VAL A 59 3.99 -11.20 11.57
N ASP A 60 5.00 -11.89 12.06
CA ASP A 60 4.79 -13.17 12.73
C ASP A 60 3.96 -14.14 11.87
N GLY A 61 4.18 -14.07 10.55
CA GLY A 61 3.50 -14.97 9.63
C GLY A 61 2.13 -14.51 9.19
N GLN A 62 1.69 -13.33 9.59
CA GLN A 62 0.37 -12.83 9.19
C GLN A 62 0.52 -11.44 8.59
N TRP A 63 -0.33 -11.17 7.60
CA TRP A 63 -0.29 -9.87 6.94
C TRP A 63 -0.92 -8.80 7.81
N ALA A 64 -0.25 -7.68 7.91
CA ALA A 64 -0.70 -6.55 8.71
C ALA A 64 -0.74 -5.31 7.85
N LEU A 65 -1.78 -4.54 8.04
CA LEU A 65 -1.98 -3.28 7.36
C LEU A 65 -1.44 -2.16 8.25
N VAL A 66 -0.85 -1.14 7.62
CA VAL A 66 -0.27 -0.04 8.37
C VAL A 66 -1.30 1.06 8.56
N GLU A 67 -1.45 1.50 9.80
CA GLU A 67 -2.31 2.63 10.12
C GLU A 67 -1.47 3.87 10.40
N SER A 68 -2.05 5.01 10.10
CA SER A 68 -1.46 6.28 10.47
C SER A 68 -1.68 6.53 11.95
N THR A 69 -1.10 7.63 12.44
CA THR A 69 -1.28 8.00 13.84
C THR A 69 -2.73 8.31 14.17
N ARG A 70 -3.54 8.59 13.16
CA ARG A 70 -4.95 8.89 13.37
C ARG A 70 -5.82 7.64 13.36
N GLY A 71 -5.21 6.46 13.24
CA GLY A 71 -5.97 5.23 13.23
C GLY A 71 -6.63 4.91 11.91
N LEU A 72 -6.22 5.58 10.85
CA LEU A 72 -6.75 5.35 9.51
C LEU A 72 -5.74 4.57 8.71
N ARG A 73 -6.23 3.79 7.74
CA ARG A 73 -5.33 3.08 6.85
C ARG A 73 -4.37 4.08 6.21
N ARG A 74 -3.09 3.79 6.28
CA ARG A 74 -2.11 4.66 5.65
C ARG A 74 -2.17 4.46 4.15
N GLU A 75 -2.30 5.55 3.41
CA GLU A 75 -2.36 5.52 1.96
C GLU A 75 -1.38 6.53 1.39
N TRP A 76 -0.83 6.19 0.25
CA TRP A 76 0.08 7.08 -0.49
C TRP A 76 -0.54 7.36 -1.84
N SER A 77 -0.40 8.59 -2.30
CA SER A 77 -1.03 8.99 -3.56
C SER A 77 -0.31 8.42 -4.77
N SER A 78 0.94 8.00 -4.61
CA SER A 78 1.69 7.43 -5.72
C SER A 78 2.64 6.37 -5.19
N LEU A 79 3.02 5.47 -6.08
CA LEU A 79 4.00 4.45 -5.72
C LEU A 79 5.36 5.08 -5.41
N ASP A 80 5.67 6.16 -6.09
CA ASP A 80 6.93 6.86 -5.84
C ASP A 80 7.00 7.35 -4.39
N ARG A 81 5.91 7.90 -3.88
CA ARG A 81 5.89 8.37 -2.50
C ARG A 81 6.00 7.22 -1.52
N LEU A 82 5.34 6.11 -1.82
CA LEU A 82 5.43 4.94 -0.97
C LEU A 82 6.85 4.38 -0.98
N GLU A 83 7.47 4.32 -2.13
CA GLU A 83 8.82 3.81 -2.25
C GLU A 83 9.79 4.64 -1.40
N LYS A 84 9.64 5.95 -1.44
CA LYS A 84 10.50 6.80 -0.64
C LYS A 84 10.32 6.57 0.85
N TRP A 85 9.09 6.36 1.27
CA TRP A 85 8.82 6.09 2.66
C TRP A 85 9.42 4.75 3.08
N LEU A 86 9.26 3.71 2.25
CA LEU A 86 9.83 2.40 2.55
C LEU A 86 11.35 2.48 2.63
N ARG A 87 11.96 3.22 1.72
CA ARG A 87 13.41 3.36 1.73
C ARG A 87 13.89 4.06 3.00
N ARG A 88 13.15 5.08 3.45
CA ARG A 88 13.51 5.75 4.69
C ARG A 88 13.36 4.85 5.89
N CYS A 89 12.45 3.89 5.81
CA CYS A 89 12.27 2.92 6.89
C CYS A 89 13.31 1.80 6.84
N GLY A 90 14.13 1.77 5.80
CA GLY A 90 15.19 0.78 5.71
C GLY A 90 14.87 -0.41 4.84
N PHE A 91 13.76 -0.40 4.13
CA PHE A 91 13.38 -1.52 3.28
C PHE A 91 13.89 -1.28 1.87
N ARG A 92 14.71 -2.21 1.41
CA ARG A 92 15.31 -2.11 0.09
C ARG A 92 14.50 -2.82 -0.97
N PHE A 93 13.71 -3.77 -0.59
CA PHE A 93 12.96 -4.61 -1.52
C PHE A 93 11.51 -4.62 -1.11
N PHE A 94 10.64 -4.61 -2.08
CA PHE A 94 9.22 -4.78 -1.81
C PHE A 94 8.56 -5.29 -3.07
N TRP A 95 7.46 -6.01 -2.87
CA TRP A 95 6.66 -6.50 -3.96
C TRP A 95 5.60 -5.47 -4.31
N VAL A 96 5.18 -5.47 -5.56
CA VAL A 96 4.13 -4.56 -6.00
C VAL A 96 2.97 -5.40 -6.51
N ARG A 97 1.79 -5.15 -5.97
CA ARG A 97 0.57 -5.77 -6.44
C ARG A 97 -0.32 -4.68 -7.02
N ASN A 98 -0.58 -4.79 -8.29
CA ASN A 98 -1.41 -3.83 -8.99
C ASN A 98 -2.66 -4.53 -9.46
N ASP A 99 -3.43 -5.04 -8.51
CA ASP A 99 -4.56 -5.90 -8.75
C ASP A 99 -5.87 -5.15 -8.84
N ILE A 100 -5.79 -3.85 -8.99
CA ILE A 100 -7.00 -3.07 -9.09
C ILE A 100 -7.78 -3.58 -10.28
N ASP A 101 -9.07 -3.63 -10.13
CA ASP A 101 -9.93 -4.13 -11.17
C ASP A 101 -9.88 -3.22 -12.39
N PHE A 102 -9.54 -3.79 -13.52
CA PHE A 102 -9.48 -3.02 -14.76
C PHE A 102 -10.81 -2.39 -15.11
N ALA A 103 -11.88 -3.02 -14.71
CA ALA A 103 -13.19 -2.47 -15.00
C ALA A 103 -13.40 -1.11 -14.36
N GLU A 104 -12.60 -0.80 -13.34
CA GLU A 104 -12.73 0.47 -12.66
C GLU A 104 -11.96 1.59 -13.35
N THR A 105 -11.07 1.24 -14.25
CA THR A 105 -10.28 2.26 -14.93
C THR A 105 -10.13 1.89 -16.39
N PRO A 106 -11.24 1.68 -17.12
CA PRO A 106 -11.12 1.19 -18.48
C PRO A 106 -10.42 2.17 -19.42
N GLY A 107 -10.57 3.44 -19.20
CA GLY A 107 -9.91 4.40 -20.05
C GLY A 107 -8.41 4.37 -19.90
N GLU A 108 -7.95 4.21 -18.68
CA GLU A 108 -6.53 4.13 -18.42
C GLU A 108 -5.94 2.89 -19.06
N ASP A 109 -6.64 1.80 -18.97
CA ASP A 109 -6.13 0.56 -19.53
C ASP A 109 -5.96 0.67 -21.02
N ALA A 110 -6.92 1.27 -21.69
CA ALA A 110 -6.84 1.43 -23.13
C ALA A 110 -5.63 2.28 -23.50
N VAL A 111 -5.40 3.34 -22.78
CA VAL A 111 -4.27 4.20 -23.06
C VAL A 111 -2.95 3.48 -22.85
N GLU A 112 -2.88 2.74 -21.78
CA GLU A 112 -1.65 2.04 -21.47
C GLU A 112 -1.33 0.98 -22.50
N GLU A 113 -2.34 0.30 -22.99
CA GLU A 113 -2.10 -0.69 -24.00
C GLU A 113 -1.54 -0.09 -25.25
N GLU A 114 -2.02 1.06 -25.63
CA GLU A 114 -1.51 1.72 -26.80
C GLU A 114 -0.08 2.15 -26.61
N ALA A 115 0.25 2.60 -25.43
CA ALA A 115 1.60 3.03 -25.15
C ALA A 115 2.55 1.86 -25.14
N GLY A 116 2.08 0.74 -24.71
CA GLY A 116 2.90 -0.44 -24.70
C GLY A 116 2.96 -1.08 -26.03
#